data_cb5c0d0e46e2984e7977dce18dc72540
#
_entry.id   cb5c0d0e46e2984e7977dce18dc72540
#
_cell.length_a   1.000
_cell.length_b   1.000
_cell.length_c   1.000
_cell.angle_alpha   90.00
_cell.angle_beta   90.00
_cell.angle_gamma   90.00
#
_symmetry.space_group_name_H-M   'P 1'
#
loop_
_entity.id
_entity.type
_entity.pdbx_description
1 polymer ?
#
loop_
_entity_poly.entity_id
_entity_poly.type
_entity_poly.pdbx_seq_one_letter_code
_entity_poly.pdbx_strand_id
1 'polypeptide(L)'
;MALVPKGYMNAVVSIGVDNGSGIRWIGTGFFVIRKINGQTKGKPYLVSNKHVFDACKKVIVRMKEKDTETLKEIPAPLINEEGKPKYICHASADVAVLPLHAKFIESNNLEFPCFDIDADAMTSKELLANGVDEGSIIYMLGFPMGLVNKASLLPICRMGCVARLCEQQIATDGNILVDIQNFPGNSGSPIITKPEVISLEGTKSLPKSVLVGVVHSYIPYTENLVNSQTNKIVEVRSENSGIANVHPVEYIRELIDQIQPRE
;
A
#
# COMPACT_ATOMS: atom_id res chain seq x y z
N MET A 1 11.67 3.21 -21.80
CA MET A 1 10.46 2.44 -21.43
C MET A 1 10.30 2.56 -19.93
N ALA A 2 9.14 2.98 -19.43
CA ALA A 2 8.91 3.06 -17.98
C ALA A 2 8.74 1.65 -17.41
N LEU A 3 9.50 1.30 -16.37
CA LEU A 3 9.40 -0.01 -15.69
C LEU A 3 8.15 -0.11 -14.81
N VAL A 4 7.66 1.02 -14.31
CA VAL A 4 6.42 1.11 -13.53
C VAL A 4 5.32 1.68 -14.41
N PRO A 5 4.18 0.99 -14.57
CA PRO A 5 3.05 1.51 -15.33
C PRO A 5 2.55 2.84 -14.77
N LYS A 6 2.33 3.84 -15.63
CA LYS A 6 1.81 5.15 -15.19
C LYS A 6 0.48 5.04 -14.44
N GLY A 7 -0.38 4.11 -14.85
CA GLY A 7 -1.64 3.84 -14.15
C GLY A 7 -1.43 3.44 -12.68
N TYR A 8 -0.39 2.65 -12.40
CA TYR A 8 -0.07 2.24 -11.02
C TYR A 8 0.51 3.39 -10.21
N MET A 9 1.36 4.24 -10.82
CA MET A 9 1.85 5.45 -10.15
C MET A 9 0.70 6.37 -9.76
N ASN A 10 -0.25 6.57 -10.68
CA ASN A 10 -1.39 7.46 -10.45
C ASN A 10 -2.46 6.87 -9.53
N ALA A 11 -2.46 5.54 -9.32
CA ALA A 11 -3.36 4.87 -8.38
C ALA A 11 -2.98 5.09 -6.90
N VAL A 12 -1.75 5.57 -6.65
CA VAL A 12 -1.24 5.77 -5.29
C VAL A 12 -1.48 7.20 -4.85
N VAL A 13 -2.01 7.35 -3.63
CA VAL A 13 -2.43 8.65 -3.09
C VAL A 13 -1.83 8.90 -1.71
N SER A 14 -1.52 10.18 -1.45
CA SER A 14 -1.17 10.62 -0.11
C SER A 14 -2.40 10.73 0.78
N ILE A 15 -2.28 10.27 2.02
CA ILE A 15 -3.32 10.37 3.05
C ILE A 15 -2.88 11.42 4.08
N GLY A 16 -3.70 12.43 4.30
CA GLY A 16 -3.43 13.52 5.22
C GLY A 16 -4.57 13.77 6.19
N VAL A 17 -4.26 14.55 7.21
CA VAL A 17 -5.21 15.09 8.20
C VAL A 17 -5.09 16.60 8.23
N ASP A 18 -6.22 17.27 8.24
CA ASP A 18 -6.29 18.71 8.49
C ASP A 18 -6.09 18.97 9.99
N ASN A 19 -5.06 19.74 10.34
CA ASN A 19 -4.74 20.13 11.70
C ASN A 19 -5.14 21.59 12.02
N GLY A 20 -5.94 22.24 11.15
CA GLY A 20 -6.38 23.62 11.27
C GLY A 20 -5.39 24.66 10.76
N SER A 21 -4.11 24.32 10.61
CA SER A 21 -3.07 25.16 9.98
C SER A 21 -2.66 24.66 8.58
N GLY A 22 -3.21 23.54 8.16
CA GLY A 22 -2.93 22.91 6.88
C GLY A 22 -3.10 21.40 6.93
N ILE A 23 -2.67 20.71 5.88
CA ILE A 23 -2.74 19.26 5.80
C ILE A 23 -1.39 18.67 6.21
N ARG A 24 -1.40 17.83 7.24
CA ARG A 24 -0.29 16.99 7.62
C ARG A 24 -0.45 15.62 6.94
N TRP A 25 0.46 15.28 6.06
CA TRP A 25 0.49 13.98 5.37
C TRP A 25 1.02 12.91 6.33
N ILE A 26 0.25 11.86 6.55
CA ILE A 26 0.50 10.86 7.60
C ILE A 26 0.74 9.46 7.05
N GLY A 27 0.35 9.20 5.81
CA GLY A 27 0.47 7.88 5.22
C GLY A 27 0.23 7.89 3.71
N THR A 28 0.24 6.71 3.18
CA THR A 28 -0.02 6.39 1.79
C THR A 28 -1.26 5.49 1.69
N GLY A 29 -1.98 5.60 0.60
CA GLY A 29 -3.01 4.66 0.22
C GLY A 29 -2.98 4.44 -1.28
N PHE A 30 -3.78 3.52 -1.76
CA PHE A 30 -3.93 3.28 -3.19
C PHE A 30 -5.34 2.82 -3.52
N PHE A 31 -5.76 3.16 -4.73
CA PHE A 31 -7.07 2.79 -5.22
C PHE A 31 -7.07 1.40 -5.84
N VAL A 32 -8.12 0.66 -5.49
CA VAL A 32 -8.39 -0.69 -5.99
C VAL A 32 -9.82 -0.75 -6.52
N ILE A 33 -10.01 -1.53 -7.56
CA ILE A 33 -11.34 -1.86 -8.08
C ILE A 33 -11.53 -3.37 -8.11
N ARG A 34 -12.73 -3.83 -7.79
CA ARG A 34 -13.17 -5.17 -8.19
C ARG A 34 -14.25 -5.05 -9.24
N LYS A 35 -14.00 -5.59 -10.41
CA LYS A 35 -14.98 -5.61 -11.49
C LYS A 35 -16.15 -6.53 -11.16
N ILE A 36 -17.31 -6.15 -11.64
CA ILE A 36 -18.50 -7.00 -11.61
C ILE A 36 -18.48 -7.83 -12.89
N ASN A 37 -18.74 -9.14 -12.78
CA ASN A 37 -18.65 -10.07 -13.89
C ASN A 37 -19.32 -9.54 -15.17
N GLY A 38 -18.58 -9.57 -16.29
CA GLY A 38 -19.03 -9.09 -17.61
C GLY A 38 -19.16 -7.57 -17.75
N GLN A 39 -18.78 -6.77 -16.75
CA GLN A 39 -18.85 -5.31 -16.80
C GLN A 39 -17.46 -4.68 -16.80
N THR A 40 -17.34 -3.51 -17.44
CA THR A 40 -16.15 -2.65 -17.35
C THR A 40 -16.12 -1.84 -16.05
N LYS A 41 -17.28 -1.71 -15.38
CA LYS A 41 -17.46 -1.01 -14.10
C LYS A 41 -17.26 -1.98 -12.94
N GLY A 42 -16.77 -1.46 -11.81
CA GLY A 42 -16.58 -2.21 -10.59
C GLY A 42 -16.79 -1.35 -9.35
N LYS A 43 -16.67 -1.96 -8.18
CA LYS A 43 -16.71 -1.21 -6.91
C LYS A 43 -15.32 -0.65 -6.61
N PRO A 44 -15.21 0.65 -6.35
CA PRO A 44 -13.95 1.30 -6.00
C PRO A 44 -13.69 1.22 -4.49
N TYR A 45 -12.42 1.09 -4.14
CA TYR A 45 -11.94 1.02 -2.76
C TYR A 45 -10.67 1.85 -2.60
N LEU A 46 -10.46 2.40 -1.40
CA LEU A 46 -9.18 2.94 -0.94
C LEU A 46 -8.58 1.94 0.07
N VAL A 47 -7.37 1.49 -0.21
CA VAL A 47 -6.60 0.58 0.65
C VAL A 47 -5.51 1.37 1.35
N SER A 48 -5.30 1.10 2.64
CA SER A 48 -4.19 1.59 3.43
C SER A 48 -3.96 0.68 4.64
N ASN A 49 -3.06 1.07 5.55
CA ASN A 49 -2.96 0.41 6.84
C ASN A 49 -4.10 0.83 7.77
N LYS A 50 -4.48 -0.08 8.67
CA LYS A 50 -5.46 0.17 9.71
C LYS A 50 -5.04 1.33 10.59
N HIS A 51 -3.78 1.36 11.08
CA HIS A 51 -3.28 2.42 11.95
C HIS A 51 -3.34 3.81 11.30
N VAL A 52 -3.28 3.92 9.96
CA VAL A 52 -3.43 5.19 9.24
C VAL A 52 -4.87 5.69 9.32
N PHE A 53 -5.86 4.79 9.24
CA PHE A 53 -7.28 5.15 9.35
C PHE A 53 -7.72 5.35 10.80
N ASP A 54 -7.22 4.53 11.74
CA ASP A 54 -7.56 4.65 13.16
C ASP A 54 -7.08 5.98 13.79
N ALA A 55 -6.10 6.64 13.16
CA ALA A 55 -5.54 7.89 13.65
C ALA A 55 -6.51 9.07 13.64
N CYS A 56 -7.63 9.00 12.89
CA CYS A 56 -8.52 10.14 12.71
C CYS A 56 -9.94 9.73 12.26
N LYS A 57 -10.89 10.67 12.41
CA LYS A 57 -12.29 10.47 11.98
C LYS A 57 -12.51 10.76 10.49
N LYS A 58 -11.58 11.47 9.87
CA LYS A 58 -11.63 11.92 8.48
C LYS A 58 -10.21 12.08 7.96
N VAL A 59 -9.95 11.55 6.80
CA VAL A 59 -8.70 11.78 6.05
C VAL A 59 -8.94 12.68 4.85
N ILE A 60 -7.88 13.29 4.35
CA ILE A 60 -7.85 14.02 3.10
C ILE A 60 -7.01 13.22 2.11
N VAL A 61 -7.56 13.03 0.92
CA VAL A 61 -6.91 12.33 -0.20
C VAL A 61 -6.80 13.30 -1.36
N ARG A 62 -5.65 13.37 -2.01
CA ARG A 62 -5.50 14.19 -3.21
C ARG A 62 -5.84 13.39 -4.45
N MET A 63 -6.70 13.95 -5.29
CA MET A 63 -7.13 13.37 -6.57
C MET A 63 -7.04 14.41 -7.67
N LYS A 64 -6.90 13.96 -8.91
CA LYS A 64 -6.87 14.83 -10.08
C LYS A 64 -8.27 14.93 -10.71
N GLU A 65 -8.63 16.10 -11.17
CA GLU A 65 -9.81 16.31 -11.99
C GLU A 65 -9.55 15.85 -13.43
N LYS A 66 -10.50 15.16 -14.04
CA LYS A 66 -10.39 14.63 -15.40
C LYS A 66 -10.15 15.75 -16.40
N ASP A 67 -9.30 15.47 -17.37
CA ASP A 67 -8.98 16.36 -18.50
C ASP A 67 -8.39 17.72 -18.08
N THR A 68 -7.90 17.82 -16.85
CA THR A 68 -7.24 19.03 -16.31
C THR A 68 -5.95 18.68 -15.58
N GLU A 69 -5.17 19.70 -15.20
CA GLU A 69 -4.06 19.53 -14.26
C GLU A 69 -4.44 19.92 -12.82
N THR A 70 -5.74 20.12 -12.57
CA THR A 70 -6.25 20.55 -11.27
C THR A 70 -6.21 19.42 -10.26
N LEU A 71 -5.57 19.64 -9.12
CA LEU A 71 -5.53 18.73 -7.99
C LEU A 71 -6.56 19.17 -6.94
N LYS A 72 -7.38 18.22 -6.51
CA LYS A 72 -8.42 18.43 -5.49
C LYS A 72 -8.07 17.68 -4.21
N GLU A 73 -8.27 18.30 -3.09
CA GLU A 73 -8.17 17.70 -1.75
C GLU A 73 -9.55 17.23 -1.33
N ILE A 74 -9.74 15.91 -1.37
CA ILE A 74 -11.03 15.28 -1.15
C ILE A 74 -11.11 14.75 0.28
N PRO A 75 -12.03 15.26 1.10
CA PRO A 75 -12.27 14.71 2.42
C PRO A 75 -12.95 13.34 2.31
N ALA A 76 -12.37 12.33 2.93
CA ALA A 76 -12.92 10.98 3.05
C ALA A 76 -13.27 10.69 4.52
N PRO A 77 -14.55 10.75 4.91
CA PRO A 77 -14.97 10.44 6.26
C PRO A 77 -14.78 8.94 6.55
N LEU A 78 -14.10 8.63 7.65
CA LEU A 78 -13.80 7.27 8.09
C LEU A 78 -14.84 6.73 9.08
N ILE A 79 -15.69 7.57 9.63
CA ILE A 79 -16.80 7.21 10.52
C ILE A 79 -18.12 7.70 9.93
N ASN A 80 -19.19 7.00 10.24
CA ASN A 80 -20.55 7.42 9.90
C ASN A 80 -21.14 8.36 10.97
N GLU A 81 -22.39 8.78 10.80
CA GLU A 81 -23.10 9.65 11.75
C GLU A 81 -23.30 9.02 13.13
N GLU A 82 -23.33 7.69 13.20
CA GLU A 82 -23.41 6.92 14.45
C GLU A 82 -22.05 6.71 15.13
N GLY A 83 -20.95 7.23 14.57
CA GLY A 83 -19.59 7.05 15.07
C GLY A 83 -18.94 5.70 14.73
N LYS A 84 -19.60 4.88 13.88
CA LYS A 84 -19.05 3.57 13.46
C LYS A 84 -18.09 3.72 12.27
N PRO A 85 -17.03 2.89 12.19
CA PRO A 85 -16.14 2.89 11.04
C PRO A 85 -16.86 2.62 9.72
N LYS A 86 -16.49 3.34 8.67
CA LYS A 86 -16.92 3.12 7.29
C LYS A 86 -15.98 2.18 6.52
N TYR A 87 -14.82 1.89 7.09
CA TYR A 87 -13.81 0.98 6.55
C TYR A 87 -13.88 -0.35 7.29
N ILE A 88 -13.36 -1.38 6.64
CA ILE A 88 -13.21 -2.72 7.21
C ILE A 88 -11.73 -2.98 7.43
N CYS A 89 -11.41 -3.56 8.58
CA CYS A 89 -10.04 -3.96 8.95
C CYS A 89 -9.89 -5.47 8.92
N HIS A 90 -8.72 -5.93 8.53
CA HIS A 90 -8.36 -7.33 8.70
C HIS A 90 -8.21 -7.68 10.19
N ALA A 91 -8.59 -8.92 10.56
CA ALA A 91 -8.66 -9.33 11.97
C ALA A 91 -7.28 -9.40 12.63
N SER A 92 -6.25 -9.83 11.89
CA SER A 92 -4.89 -10.07 12.39
C SER A 92 -3.81 -9.26 11.68
N ALA A 93 -4.14 -8.55 10.60
CA ALA A 93 -3.19 -7.76 9.83
C ALA A 93 -3.52 -6.26 9.88
N ASP A 94 -2.49 -5.44 9.77
CA ASP A 94 -2.63 -3.97 9.73
C ASP A 94 -3.03 -3.48 8.33
N VAL A 95 -4.15 -4.00 7.84
CA VAL A 95 -4.74 -3.68 6.54
C VAL A 95 -6.17 -3.20 6.73
N ALA A 96 -6.54 -2.14 6.02
CA ALA A 96 -7.88 -1.59 6.00
C ALA A 96 -8.33 -1.24 4.58
N VAL A 97 -9.60 -1.43 4.32
CA VAL A 97 -10.26 -1.14 3.04
C VAL A 97 -11.47 -0.24 3.28
N LEU A 98 -11.47 0.93 2.67
CA LEU A 98 -12.57 1.88 2.67
C LEU A 98 -13.34 1.78 1.35
N PRO A 99 -14.60 1.29 1.35
CA PRO A 99 -15.46 1.35 0.17
C PRO A 99 -15.72 2.79 -0.26
N LEU A 100 -15.58 3.07 -1.55
CA LEU A 100 -15.82 4.39 -2.12
C LEU A 100 -17.13 4.40 -2.92
N HIS A 101 -17.68 5.60 -3.11
CA HIS A 101 -18.88 5.80 -3.90
C HIS A 101 -18.53 6.18 -5.34
N ALA A 102 -18.74 5.27 -6.31
CA ALA A 102 -18.47 5.52 -7.72
C ALA A 102 -19.21 6.77 -8.24
N LYS A 103 -20.48 6.97 -7.84
CA LYS A 103 -21.25 8.17 -8.19
C LYS A 103 -20.59 9.46 -7.71
N PHE A 104 -19.95 9.47 -6.53
CA PHE A 104 -19.24 10.64 -6.03
C PHE A 104 -18.02 10.96 -6.91
N ILE A 105 -17.26 9.95 -7.30
CA ILE A 105 -16.09 10.10 -8.19
C ILE A 105 -16.53 10.66 -9.54
N GLU A 106 -17.59 10.10 -10.13
CA GLU A 106 -18.14 10.53 -11.41
C GLU A 106 -18.71 11.96 -11.34
N SER A 107 -19.53 12.28 -10.31
CA SER A 107 -20.18 13.60 -10.18
C SER A 107 -19.21 14.75 -9.87
N ASN A 108 -18.06 14.44 -9.30
CA ASN A 108 -16.99 15.43 -9.06
C ASN A 108 -15.94 15.48 -10.17
N ASN A 109 -16.18 14.74 -11.26
CA ASN A 109 -15.28 14.67 -12.44
C ASN A 109 -13.83 14.29 -12.06
N LEU A 110 -13.65 13.27 -11.17
CA LEU A 110 -12.34 12.87 -10.68
C LEU A 110 -11.76 11.72 -11.52
N GLU A 111 -10.46 11.78 -11.78
CA GLU A 111 -9.71 10.62 -12.28
C GLU A 111 -9.66 9.53 -11.21
N PHE A 112 -9.81 8.28 -11.63
CA PHE A 112 -9.74 7.14 -10.72
C PHE A 112 -8.85 6.02 -11.29
N PRO A 113 -7.55 6.26 -11.46
CA PRO A 113 -6.59 5.20 -11.76
C PRO A 113 -6.55 4.23 -10.57
N CYS A 114 -6.55 2.93 -10.84
CA CYS A 114 -6.66 1.91 -9.79
C CYS A 114 -6.01 0.60 -10.23
N PHE A 115 -5.71 -0.25 -9.26
CA PHE A 115 -5.39 -1.66 -9.48
C PHE A 115 -6.69 -2.46 -9.59
N ASP A 116 -6.78 -3.35 -10.56
CA ASP A 116 -7.80 -4.39 -10.58
C ASP A 116 -7.33 -5.53 -9.67
N ILE A 117 -8.03 -5.74 -8.54
CA ILE A 117 -7.57 -6.68 -7.51
C ILE A 117 -7.51 -8.12 -7.99
N ASP A 118 -8.28 -8.46 -9.00
CA ASP A 118 -8.32 -9.83 -9.53
C ASP A 118 -7.37 -9.99 -10.74
N ALA A 119 -7.13 -8.92 -11.52
CA ALA A 119 -6.28 -8.97 -12.71
C ALA A 119 -4.84 -8.46 -12.48
N ASP A 120 -4.64 -7.47 -11.60
CA ASP A 120 -3.35 -6.80 -11.41
C ASP A 120 -2.64 -7.19 -10.10
N ALA A 121 -3.16 -8.16 -9.36
CA ALA A 121 -2.57 -8.64 -8.12
C ALA A 121 -2.30 -10.14 -8.16
N MET A 122 -1.31 -10.59 -7.41
CA MET A 122 -0.98 -12.01 -7.23
C MET A 122 -0.84 -12.34 -5.75
N THR A 123 -1.48 -13.42 -5.32
CA THR A 123 -1.28 -14.01 -3.99
C THR A 123 0.15 -14.53 -3.85
N SER A 124 0.59 -14.75 -2.63
CA SER A 124 1.93 -15.29 -2.34
C SER A 124 2.19 -16.60 -3.08
N LYS A 125 1.18 -17.48 -3.14
CA LYS A 125 1.23 -18.72 -3.89
C LYS A 125 1.33 -18.49 -5.40
N GLU A 126 0.58 -17.55 -5.94
CA GLU A 126 0.65 -17.15 -7.35
C GLU A 126 2.00 -16.53 -7.70
N LEU A 127 2.58 -15.72 -6.81
CA LEU A 127 3.92 -15.14 -6.96
C LEU A 127 4.97 -16.23 -7.09
N LEU A 128 5.04 -17.16 -6.12
CA LEU A 128 5.97 -18.31 -6.16
C LEU A 128 5.75 -19.17 -7.41
N ALA A 129 4.50 -19.45 -7.77
CA ALA A 129 4.18 -20.22 -8.97
C ALA A 129 4.61 -19.52 -10.27
N ASN A 130 4.80 -18.19 -10.26
CA ASN A 130 5.28 -17.40 -11.39
C ASN A 130 6.75 -16.98 -11.27
N GLY A 131 7.51 -17.59 -10.35
CA GLY A 131 8.96 -17.39 -10.22
C GLY A 131 9.36 -16.10 -9.52
N VAL A 132 8.46 -15.51 -8.74
CA VAL A 132 8.79 -14.40 -7.82
C VAL A 132 9.18 -15.00 -6.49
N ASP A 133 10.44 -14.86 -6.11
CA ASP A 133 11.03 -15.37 -4.87
C ASP A 133 12.12 -14.41 -4.36
N GLU A 134 13.02 -14.89 -3.52
CA GLU A 134 14.11 -14.11 -2.97
C GLU A 134 15.00 -13.52 -4.08
N GLY A 135 15.29 -12.22 -3.98
CA GLY A 135 16.06 -11.47 -4.97
C GLY A 135 15.22 -10.87 -6.10
N SER A 136 13.95 -11.25 -6.26
CA SER A 136 13.06 -10.63 -7.24
C SER A 136 12.89 -9.13 -6.98
N ILE A 137 13.11 -8.32 -8.02
CA ILE A 137 13.05 -6.86 -7.90
C ILE A 137 11.60 -6.39 -7.74
N ILE A 138 11.41 -5.49 -6.78
CA ILE A 138 10.14 -4.87 -6.47
C ILE A 138 10.26 -3.35 -6.42
N TYR A 139 9.12 -2.68 -6.50
CA TYR A 139 8.98 -1.24 -6.28
C TYR A 139 7.96 -0.96 -5.19
N MET A 140 8.29 -0.04 -4.29
CA MET A 140 7.38 0.58 -3.34
C MET A 140 7.00 1.97 -3.84
N LEU A 141 5.71 2.26 -3.87
CA LEU A 141 5.17 3.54 -4.31
C LEU A 141 4.52 4.26 -3.14
N GLY A 142 5.07 5.38 -2.71
CA GLY A 142 4.54 6.05 -1.51
C GLY A 142 5.00 7.47 -1.29
N PHE A 143 4.64 8.01 -0.13
CA PHE A 143 4.94 9.39 0.27
C PHE A 143 5.75 9.41 1.57
N PRO A 144 7.01 8.91 1.55
CA PRO A 144 7.86 8.87 2.75
C PRO A 144 8.00 10.28 3.34
N MET A 145 7.98 10.37 4.68
CA MET A 145 8.16 11.63 5.43
C MET A 145 7.16 12.73 5.05
N GLY A 146 6.02 12.35 4.45
CA GLY A 146 5.04 13.32 3.95
C GLY A 146 5.54 14.16 2.76
N LEU A 147 6.50 13.65 1.99
CA LEU A 147 7.03 14.32 0.81
C LEU A 147 6.00 14.33 -0.32
N VAL A 148 5.10 15.27 -0.26
CA VAL A 148 4.04 15.48 -1.24
C VAL A 148 4.36 16.70 -2.08
N ASN A 149 4.39 16.55 -3.40
CA ASN A 149 4.58 17.67 -4.32
C ASN A 149 3.24 18.42 -4.51
N LYS A 150 3.28 19.75 -4.45
CA LYS A 150 2.06 20.60 -4.61
C LYS A 150 1.49 20.56 -6.02
N ALA A 151 2.34 20.34 -7.03
CA ALA A 151 1.96 20.34 -8.45
C ALA A 151 1.76 18.95 -9.06
N SER A 152 1.99 17.86 -8.28
CA SER A 152 1.92 16.50 -8.80
C SER A 152 1.38 15.55 -7.74
N LEU A 153 0.62 14.53 -8.19
CA LEU A 153 0.17 13.42 -7.34
C LEU A 153 1.18 12.27 -7.28
N LEU A 154 2.27 12.32 -8.06
CA LEU A 154 3.16 11.18 -8.22
C LEU A 154 3.83 10.82 -6.90
N PRO A 155 3.74 9.55 -6.49
CA PRO A 155 4.48 9.03 -5.34
C PRO A 155 5.97 8.94 -5.65
N ILE A 156 6.76 8.83 -4.61
CA ILE A 156 8.16 8.46 -4.70
C ILE A 156 8.23 6.95 -4.97
N CYS A 157 8.88 6.58 -6.07
CA CYS A 157 9.17 5.19 -6.41
C CYS A 157 10.52 4.78 -5.80
N ARG A 158 10.52 3.74 -4.98
CA ARG A 158 11.72 3.13 -4.40
C ARG A 158 11.87 1.71 -4.93
N MET A 159 13.09 1.32 -5.21
CA MET A 159 13.43 -0.03 -5.67
C MET A 159 14.02 -0.84 -4.50
N GLY A 160 13.66 -2.10 -4.43
CA GLY A 160 14.17 -3.09 -3.50
C GLY A 160 14.03 -4.50 -4.07
N CYS A 161 14.16 -5.51 -3.23
CA CYS A 161 13.92 -6.89 -3.62
C CYS A 161 13.13 -7.65 -2.55
N VAL A 162 12.57 -8.78 -2.96
CA VAL A 162 12.02 -9.77 -2.03
C VAL A 162 13.17 -10.33 -1.22
N ALA A 163 13.13 -10.16 0.11
CA ALA A 163 14.13 -10.72 1.03
C ALA A 163 13.72 -12.11 1.52
N ARG A 164 12.42 -12.35 1.68
CA ARG A 164 11.85 -13.67 2.01
C ARG A 164 10.38 -13.74 1.62
N LEU A 165 10.06 -14.75 0.84
CA LEU A 165 8.69 -15.11 0.46
C LEU A 165 8.47 -16.60 0.75
N CYS A 166 7.88 -16.91 1.90
CA CYS A 166 7.71 -18.26 2.37
C CYS A 166 6.29 -18.44 2.91
N GLU A 167 5.54 -19.42 2.38
CA GLU A 167 4.15 -19.69 2.79
C GLU A 167 4.03 -19.99 4.29
N GLN A 168 4.99 -20.75 4.87
CA GLN A 168 5.00 -21.07 6.29
C GLN A 168 5.19 -19.81 7.16
N GLN A 169 6.06 -18.89 6.75
CA GLN A 169 6.23 -17.63 7.48
C GLN A 169 5.01 -16.74 7.36
N ILE A 170 4.40 -16.64 6.17
CA ILE A 170 3.18 -15.86 5.99
C ILE A 170 2.05 -16.42 6.86
N ALA A 171 1.92 -17.74 6.95
CA ALA A 171 0.95 -18.39 7.83
C ALA A 171 1.20 -18.11 9.32
N THR A 172 2.44 -17.87 9.74
CA THR A 172 2.82 -17.60 11.13
C THR A 172 2.82 -16.11 11.45
N ASP A 173 3.49 -15.31 10.63
CA ASP A 173 3.80 -13.91 10.92
C ASP A 173 2.96 -12.93 10.09
N GLY A 174 2.25 -13.42 9.07
CA GLY A 174 1.40 -12.62 8.18
C GLY A 174 2.17 -11.69 7.25
N ASN A 175 3.48 -11.93 7.00
CA ASN A 175 4.34 -10.99 6.31
C ASN A 175 5.21 -11.63 5.22
N ILE A 176 5.38 -10.89 4.12
CA ILE A 176 6.50 -11.01 3.20
C ILE A 176 7.58 -10.04 3.69
N LEU A 177 8.85 -10.48 3.73
CA LEU A 177 9.97 -9.59 4.02
C LEU A 177 10.56 -9.06 2.73
N VAL A 178 10.84 -7.76 2.72
CA VAL A 178 11.46 -7.08 1.58
C VAL A 178 12.65 -6.24 2.02
N ASP A 179 13.72 -6.26 1.25
CA ASP A 179 14.87 -5.37 1.43
C ASP A 179 14.55 -4.06 0.70
N ILE A 180 14.06 -3.10 1.48
CA ILE A 180 13.70 -1.77 1.00
C ILE A 180 13.61 -0.78 2.17
N GLN A 181 14.19 0.39 1.99
CA GLN A 181 14.13 1.43 3.01
C GLN A 181 12.70 1.95 3.20
N ASN A 182 12.11 1.66 4.36
CA ASN A 182 10.77 2.11 4.73
C ASN A 182 10.84 3.22 5.78
N PHE A 183 10.19 4.36 5.53
CA PHE A 183 10.13 5.52 6.42
C PHE A 183 8.70 5.88 6.77
N PRO A 184 8.47 6.61 7.89
CA PRO A 184 7.16 7.17 8.21
C PRO A 184 6.53 7.88 7.00
N GLY A 185 5.25 7.65 6.76
CA GLY A 185 4.54 8.12 5.56
C GLY A 185 4.42 7.07 4.45
N ASN A 186 5.26 6.04 4.43
CA ASN A 186 5.09 4.90 3.52
C ASN A 186 4.07 3.88 4.03
N SER A 187 3.60 3.97 5.27
CA SER A 187 2.51 3.10 5.75
C SER A 187 1.33 3.14 4.79
N GLY A 188 0.92 1.96 4.29
CA GLY A 188 -0.12 1.83 3.28
C GLY A 188 0.38 1.89 1.81
N SER A 189 1.69 1.98 1.58
CA SER A 189 2.27 1.95 0.22
C SER A 189 2.10 0.57 -0.42
N PRO A 190 1.65 0.50 -1.69
CA PRO A 190 1.67 -0.75 -2.43
C PRO A 190 3.10 -1.16 -2.79
N ILE A 191 3.33 -2.47 -2.75
CA ILE A 191 4.51 -3.13 -3.34
C ILE A 191 4.08 -3.76 -4.65
N ILE A 192 4.84 -3.52 -5.71
CA ILE A 192 4.62 -4.12 -7.02
C ILE A 192 5.90 -4.78 -7.53
N THR A 193 5.76 -5.83 -8.34
CA THR A 193 6.90 -6.49 -8.99
C THR A 193 7.46 -5.65 -10.14
N LYS A 194 8.74 -5.81 -10.42
CA LYS A 194 9.31 -5.41 -11.71
C LYS A 194 8.91 -6.42 -12.79
N PRO A 195 8.48 -5.97 -13.98
CA PRO A 195 8.28 -6.88 -15.10
C PRO A 195 9.61 -7.53 -15.52
N GLU A 196 9.60 -8.84 -15.73
CA GLU A 196 10.76 -9.59 -16.23
C GLU A 196 10.36 -10.36 -17.49
N VAL A 197 10.82 -9.87 -18.63
CA VAL A 197 10.50 -10.45 -19.95
C VAL A 197 11.47 -11.57 -20.34
N ILE A 198 12.70 -11.51 -19.80
CA ILE A 198 13.74 -12.51 -20.05
C ILE A 198 13.88 -13.36 -18.79
N SER A 199 13.63 -14.66 -18.90
CA SER A 199 13.89 -15.62 -17.84
C SER A 199 15.30 -16.20 -18.00
N LEU A 200 16.02 -16.35 -16.89
CA LEU A 200 17.20 -17.18 -16.82
C LEU A 200 16.79 -18.66 -16.84
N GLU A 201 17.72 -19.55 -17.18
CA GLU A 201 17.44 -20.99 -17.17
C GLU A 201 16.86 -21.43 -15.82
N GLY A 202 15.70 -22.10 -15.86
CA GLY A 202 14.99 -22.56 -14.66
C GLY A 202 14.06 -21.54 -13.99
N THR A 203 14.02 -20.26 -14.46
CA THR A 203 13.10 -19.23 -13.96
C THR A 203 11.92 -19.02 -14.91
N LYS A 204 10.88 -18.34 -14.41
CA LYS A 204 9.72 -17.94 -15.20
C LYS A 204 9.76 -16.44 -15.51
N SER A 205 9.23 -16.04 -16.66
CA SER A 205 9.05 -14.63 -16.96
C SER A 205 7.75 -14.09 -16.34
N LEU A 206 7.80 -12.85 -15.82
CA LEU A 206 6.65 -12.10 -15.35
C LEU A 206 6.49 -10.85 -16.24
N PRO A 207 5.70 -10.91 -17.34
CA PRO A 207 5.69 -9.87 -18.36
C PRO A 207 5.03 -8.56 -17.94
N LYS A 208 4.34 -8.54 -16.79
CA LYS A 208 3.71 -7.33 -16.23
C LYS A 208 4.03 -7.16 -14.75
N SER A 209 4.02 -5.91 -14.29
CA SER A 209 4.00 -5.62 -12.86
C SER A 209 2.69 -6.09 -12.24
N VAL A 210 2.76 -6.67 -11.04
CA VAL A 210 1.59 -7.06 -10.25
C VAL A 210 1.71 -6.52 -8.84
N LEU A 211 0.58 -6.25 -8.22
CA LEU A 211 0.48 -5.87 -6.82
C LEU A 211 0.79 -7.11 -5.95
N VAL A 212 1.79 -6.97 -5.08
CA VAL A 212 2.25 -7.99 -4.13
C VAL A 212 1.54 -7.86 -2.79
N GLY A 213 1.38 -6.61 -2.32
CA GLY A 213 0.82 -6.35 -1.01
C GLY A 213 1.01 -4.90 -0.57
N VAL A 214 0.89 -4.67 0.72
CA VAL A 214 0.95 -3.34 1.36
C VAL A 214 1.99 -3.30 2.47
N VAL A 215 2.88 -2.31 2.41
CA VAL A 215 3.88 -2.04 3.46
C VAL A 215 3.20 -1.53 4.73
N HIS A 216 3.63 -2.04 5.90
CA HIS A 216 3.10 -1.54 7.16
C HIS A 216 4.18 -1.13 8.19
N SER A 217 5.34 -1.79 8.20
CA SER A 217 6.39 -1.51 9.18
C SER A 217 7.77 -1.85 8.63
N TYR A 218 8.80 -1.60 9.41
CA TYR A 218 10.16 -2.09 9.19
C TYR A 218 10.65 -2.84 10.43
N ILE A 219 11.66 -3.68 10.25
CA ILE A 219 12.35 -4.35 11.37
C ILE A 219 13.40 -3.39 11.92
N PRO A 220 13.30 -2.94 13.17
CA PRO A 220 14.32 -2.06 13.74
C PRO A 220 15.60 -2.83 14.08
N TYR A 221 16.75 -2.22 13.80
CA TYR A 221 18.01 -2.58 14.43
C TYR A 221 18.15 -1.80 15.74
N THR A 222 18.37 -2.50 16.85
CA THR A 222 18.39 -1.88 18.18
C THR A 222 19.75 -2.10 18.84
N GLU A 223 20.37 -1.01 19.31
CA GLU A 223 21.57 -1.01 20.11
C GLU A 223 21.31 -0.51 21.53
N ASN A 224 21.91 -1.18 22.51
CA ASN A 224 21.85 -0.77 23.90
C ASN A 224 23.19 -0.16 24.33
N LEU A 225 23.20 1.10 24.72
CA LEU A 225 24.34 1.72 25.41
C LEU A 225 24.27 1.39 26.89
N VAL A 226 25.33 0.78 27.41
CA VAL A 226 25.40 0.28 28.78
C VAL A 226 26.44 1.08 29.55
N ASN A 227 26.08 1.53 30.75
CA ASN A 227 27.04 2.11 31.68
C ASN A 227 28.01 1.01 32.18
N SER A 228 29.31 1.17 31.88
CA SER A 228 30.33 0.16 32.19
C SER A 228 30.57 -0.10 33.68
N GLN A 229 30.19 0.84 34.57
CA GLN A 229 30.33 0.70 36.01
C GLN A 229 29.12 0.00 36.65
N THR A 230 27.91 0.26 36.15
CA THR A 230 26.67 -0.23 36.75
C THR A 230 26.02 -1.35 35.97
N ASN A 231 26.50 -1.68 34.79
CA ASN A 231 25.89 -2.61 33.82
C ASN A 231 24.42 -2.31 33.50
N LYS A 232 23.98 -1.08 33.70
CA LYS A 232 22.62 -0.66 33.36
C LYS A 232 22.54 -0.05 31.99
N ILE A 233 21.48 -0.36 31.25
CA ILE A 233 21.16 0.30 29.98
C ILE A 233 20.85 1.77 30.27
N VAL A 234 21.57 2.69 29.65
CA VAL A 234 21.40 4.14 29.77
C VAL A 234 20.70 4.75 28.57
N GLU A 235 20.81 4.11 27.41
CA GLU A 235 20.17 4.56 26.17
C GLU A 235 19.89 3.35 25.28
N VAL A 236 18.74 3.37 24.61
CA VAL A 236 18.40 2.41 23.55
C VAL A 236 18.30 3.18 22.24
N ARG A 237 19.13 2.86 21.26
CA ARG A 237 19.09 3.42 19.92
C ARG A 237 18.38 2.44 19.00
N SER A 238 17.47 2.94 18.20
CA SER A 238 16.74 2.15 17.23
C SER A 238 16.91 2.77 15.84
N GLU A 239 17.40 1.98 14.90
CA GLU A 239 17.65 2.39 13.52
C GLU A 239 16.85 1.52 12.54
N ASN A 240 16.65 2.01 11.33
CA ASN A 240 16.01 1.25 10.28
C ASN A 240 17.02 0.23 9.70
N SER A 241 16.71 -1.05 9.81
CA SER A 241 17.58 -2.12 9.31
C SER A 241 17.59 -2.24 7.77
N GLY A 242 16.67 -1.57 7.07
CA GLY A 242 16.45 -1.76 5.64
C GLY A 242 15.46 -2.87 5.29
N ILE A 243 15.07 -3.69 6.27
CA ILE A 243 14.07 -4.75 6.04
C ILE A 243 12.68 -4.24 6.42
N ALA A 244 11.75 -4.33 5.48
CA ALA A 244 10.35 -3.95 5.69
C ALA A 244 9.43 -5.16 5.67
N ASN A 245 8.32 -5.04 6.42
CA ASN A 245 7.24 -6.00 6.47
C ASN A 245 6.14 -5.57 5.50
N VAL A 246 5.68 -6.52 4.70
CA VAL A 246 4.61 -6.34 3.71
C VAL A 246 3.51 -7.35 3.98
N HIS A 247 2.31 -6.86 4.22
CA HIS A 247 1.13 -7.71 4.24
C HIS A 247 0.78 -8.12 2.81
N PRO A 248 0.68 -9.42 2.51
CA PRO A 248 0.36 -9.91 1.18
C PRO A 248 -1.04 -9.49 0.72
N VAL A 249 -1.25 -9.45 -0.57
CA VAL A 249 -2.51 -9.01 -1.20
C VAL A 249 -3.71 -9.85 -0.80
N GLU A 250 -3.51 -11.08 -0.33
CA GLU A 250 -4.54 -11.97 0.18
C GLU A 250 -5.43 -11.27 1.21
N TYR A 251 -4.84 -10.52 2.14
CA TYR A 251 -5.60 -9.81 3.17
C TYR A 251 -6.49 -8.70 2.61
N ILE A 252 -6.04 -8.05 1.52
CA ILE A 252 -6.89 -7.09 0.81
C ILE A 252 -8.06 -7.81 0.13
N ARG A 253 -7.77 -8.94 -0.54
CA ARG A 253 -8.81 -9.76 -1.20
C ARG A 253 -9.83 -10.27 -0.20
N GLU A 254 -9.42 -10.78 0.96
CA GLU A 254 -10.30 -11.26 2.03
C GLU A 254 -11.25 -10.16 2.53
N LEU A 255 -10.75 -8.93 2.72
CA LEU A 255 -11.58 -7.80 3.12
C LEU A 255 -12.59 -7.41 2.02
N ILE A 256 -12.15 -7.39 0.77
CA ILE A 256 -13.04 -7.08 -0.36
C ILE A 256 -14.08 -8.18 -0.55
N ASP A 257 -13.73 -9.46 -0.35
CA ASP A 257 -14.64 -10.60 -0.42
C ASP A 257 -15.78 -10.50 0.62
N GLN A 258 -15.53 -9.92 1.80
CA GLN A 258 -16.57 -9.63 2.80
C GLN A 258 -17.60 -8.57 2.32
N ILE A 259 -17.16 -7.62 1.48
CA ILE A 259 -18.02 -6.53 0.97
C ILE A 259 -18.67 -6.91 -0.35
N GLN A 260 -17.95 -7.63 -1.18
CA GLN A 260 -18.31 -8.06 -2.52
C GLN A 260 -17.78 -9.47 -2.74
N PRO A 261 -18.54 -10.50 -2.33
CA PRO A 261 -18.16 -11.90 -2.58
C PRO A 261 -17.92 -12.15 -4.06
N ARG A 262 -17.02 -13.10 -4.35
CA ARG A 262 -16.84 -13.61 -5.71
C ARG A 262 -18.06 -14.45 -6.05
N GLU A 263 -18.62 -14.22 -7.24
CA GLU A 263 -19.71 -15.05 -7.79
C GLU A 263 -19.16 -16.38 -8.32
#